data_cdd32eb5edcccb0314d798c330d43226
#
_entry.id   cdd32eb5edcccb0314d798c330d43226
#
_cell.length_a   1.000
_cell.length_b   1.000
_cell.length_c   1.000
_cell.angle_alpha   90.00
_cell.angle_beta   90.00
_cell.angle_gamma   90.00
#
_symmetry.space_group_name_H-M   'P 1'
#
loop_
_entity.id
_entity.type
_entity.pdbx_description
1 polymer ?
#
loop_
_entity_poly.entity_id
_entity_poly.type
_entity_poly.pdbx_seq_one_letter_code
_entity_poly.pdbx_strand_id
1 'polypeptide(L)'
;MPETQSAVYETLISEIRNFSGTTDCLALLQNFTVERIADRLPSYNWVGFYMLDPADPQMLVLGPFVGAPTEHTRIPVTEGICGAAVAQEETVIIDDVTSDPRYLACSLETRSEIVVPIRAHGRIVGEIDIDSHALANFGPDDRSFLEECAALIGQFLENPSTKA
;
A
#
# COMPACT_ATOMS: atom_id res chain seq x y z
N MET A 1 -15.73 -25.72 -1.78
CA MET A 1 -14.37 -25.60 -1.19
C MET A 1 -14.04 -24.13 -1.03
N PRO A 2 -13.56 -23.70 0.11
CA PRO A 2 -13.13 -22.33 0.25
C PRO A 2 -11.93 -22.08 -0.69
N GLU A 3 -11.91 -20.88 -1.27
CA GLU A 3 -10.80 -20.42 -2.10
C GLU A 3 -9.52 -20.30 -1.24
N THR A 4 -8.38 -20.73 -1.77
CA THR A 4 -7.10 -20.57 -1.06
C THR A 4 -6.65 -19.10 -1.10
N GLN A 5 -5.87 -18.68 -0.12
CA GLN A 5 -5.32 -17.32 -0.09
C GLN A 5 -4.49 -17.03 -1.36
N SER A 6 -3.73 -18.00 -1.84
CA SER A 6 -2.97 -17.88 -3.09
C SER A 6 -3.89 -17.60 -4.29
N ALA A 7 -5.01 -18.31 -4.39
CA ALA A 7 -5.98 -18.09 -5.46
C ALA A 7 -6.63 -16.69 -5.38
N VAL A 8 -6.89 -16.21 -4.16
CA VAL A 8 -7.38 -14.84 -3.95
C VAL A 8 -6.36 -13.81 -4.46
N TYR A 9 -5.08 -13.99 -4.13
CA TYR A 9 -4.02 -13.11 -4.60
C TYR A 9 -3.90 -13.08 -6.12
N GLU A 10 -3.91 -14.25 -6.75
CA GLU A 10 -3.87 -14.35 -8.21
C GLU A 10 -5.06 -13.67 -8.87
N THR A 11 -6.25 -13.84 -8.32
CA THR A 11 -7.46 -13.18 -8.80
C THR A 11 -7.35 -11.67 -8.67
N LEU A 12 -6.93 -11.16 -7.52
CA LEU A 12 -6.77 -9.73 -7.29
C LEU A 12 -5.73 -9.11 -8.24
N ILE A 13 -4.59 -9.75 -8.43
CA ILE A 13 -3.56 -9.28 -9.37
C ILE A 13 -4.13 -9.21 -10.78
N SER A 14 -4.87 -10.24 -11.21
CA SER A 14 -5.50 -10.26 -12.54
C SER A 14 -6.52 -9.13 -12.70
N GLU A 15 -7.36 -8.91 -11.69
CA GLU A 15 -8.36 -7.83 -11.70
C GLU A 15 -7.71 -6.45 -11.78
N ILE A 16 -6.68 -6.20 -10.97
CA ILE A 16 -5.97 -4.92 -10.94
C ILE A 16 -5.26 -4.68 -12.28
N ARG A 17 -4.58 -5.70 -12.81
CA ARG A 17 -3.94 -5.62 -14.14
C ARG A 17 -4.94 -5.30 -15.24
N ASN A 18 -6.08 -5.97 -15.25
CA ASN A 18 -7.12 -5.73 -16.25
C ASN A 18 -7.69 -4.33 -16.12
N PHE A 19 -7.98 -3.87 -14.90
CA PHE A 19 -8.50 -2.52 -14.67
C PHE A 19 -7.49 -1.46 -15.10
N SER A 20 -6.20 -1.67 -14.87
CA SER A 20 -5.13 -0.74 -15.28
C SER A 20 -5.10 -0.50 -16.79
N GLY A 21 -5.57 -1.45 -17.59
CA GLY A 21 -5.70 -1.30 -19.04
C GLY A 21 -6.93 -0.53 -19.51
N THR A 22 -7.85 -0.20 -18.60
CA THR A 22 -9.12 0.48 -18.93
C THR A 22 -9.17 1.96 -18.57
N THR A 23 -8.19 2.46 -17.84
CA THR A 23 -8.14 3.86 -17.38
C THR A 23 -6.76 4.48 -17.60
N ASP A 24 -6.71 5.79 -17.71
CA ASP A 24 -5.47 6.58 -17.69
C ASP A 24 -5.33 7.40 -16.39
N CYS A 25 -6.26 7.23 -15.45
CA CYS A 25 -6.33 8.00 -14.20
C CYS A 25 -5.80 7.17 -13.02
N LEU A 26 -4.72 7.64 -12.41
CA LEU A 26 -4.10 6.98 -11.24
C LEU A 26 -5.08 6.81 -10.08
N ALA A 27 -5.84 7.88 -9.75
CA ALA A 27 -6.76 7.82 -8.62
C ALA A 27 -7.85 6.75 -8.80
N LEU A 28 -8.31 6.52 -10.04
CA LEU A 28 -9.29 5.45 -10.31
C LEU A 28 -8.67 4.07 -10.10
N LEU A 29 -7.43 3.85 -10.55
CA LEU A 29 -6.74 2.59 -10.34
C LEU A 29 -6.45 2.35 -8.86
N GLN A 30 -6.01 3.37 -8.14
CA GLN A 30 -5.77 3.28 -6.70
C GLN A 30 -7.05 2.97 -5.91
N ASN A 31 -8.16 3.67 -6.22
CA ASN A 31 -9.46 3.39 -5.59
C ASN A 31 -9.90 1.94 -5.84
N PHE A 32 -9.85 1.50 -7.09
CA PHE A 32 -10.17 0.11 -7.44
C PHE A 32 -9.33 -0.87 -6.62
N THR A 33 -8.03 -0.63 -6.54
CA THR A 33 -7.08 -1.51 -5.84
C THR A 33 -7.39 -1.63 -4.36
N VAL A 34 -7.57 -0.51 -3.65
CA VAL A 34 -7.84 -0.56 -2.20
C VAL A 34 -9.19 -1.19 -1.88
N GLU A 35 -10.21 -0.90 -2.69
CA GLU A 35 -11.54 -1.47 -2.51
C GLU A 35 -11.53 -3.00 -2.72
N ARG A 36 -10.89 -3.48 -3.79
CA ARG A 36 -10.82 -4.91 -4.08
C ARG A 36 -10.01 -5.68 -3.05
N ILE A 37 -8.87 -5.14 -2.62
CA ILE A 37 -8.03 -5.76 -1.59
C ILE A 37 -8.80 -5.83 -0.26
N ALA A 38 -9.41 -4.74 0.17
CA ALA A 38 -10.16 -4.70 1.43
C ALA A 38 -11.37 -5.65 1.43
N ASP A 39 -12.06 -5.76 0.29
CA ASP A 39 -13.22 -6.66 0.13
C ASP A 39 -12.84 -8.14 0.23
N ARG A 40 -11.70 -8.52 -0.34
CA ARG A 40 -11.29 -9.93 -0.44
C ARG A 40 -10.38 -10.40 0.69
N LEU A 41 -9.76 -9.48 1.42
CA LEU A 41 -8.79 -9.76 2.48
C LEU A 41 -9.23 -9.10 3.79
N PRO A 42 -10.18 -9.69 4.51
CA PRO A 42 -10.79 -9.04 5.69
C PRO A 42 -9.84 -8.83 6.88
N SER A 43 -8.69 -9.48 6.90
CA SER A 43 -7.64 -9.21 7.90
C SER A 43 -6.79 -7.99 7.59
N TYR A 44 -6.94 -7.42 6.40
CA TYR A 44 -6.35 -6.14 6.03
C TYR A 44 -7.34 -5.04 6.41
N ASN A 45 -7.23 -4.56 7.65
CA ASN A 45 -8.23 -3.68 8.26
C ASN A 45 -8.14 -2.23 7.79
N TRP A 46 -6.97 -1.82 7.31
CA TRP A 46 -6.75 -0.54 6.66
C TRP A 46 -5.84 -0.75 5.46
N VAL A 47 -6.26 -0.26 4.30
CA VAL A 47 -5.51 -0.40 3.03
C VAL A 47 -5.48 0.95 2.36
N GLY A 48 -4.30 1.49 2.10
CA GLY A 48 -4.20 2.81 1.49
C GLY A 48 -2.91 3.05 0.73
N PHE A 49 -2.90 4.15 0.00
CA PHE A 49 -1.76 4.67 -0.73
C PHE A 49 -1.25 5.94 -0.08
N TYR A 50 0.05 6.04 0.04
CA TYR A 50 0.74 7.31 0.28
C TYR A 50 1.66 7.57 -0.89
N MET A 51 1.53 8.74 -1.53
CA MET A 51 2.35 9.11 -2.68
C MET A 51 3.24 10.30 -2.31
N LEU A 52 4.47 10.32 -2.82
CA LEU A 52 5.32 11.48 -2.66
C LEU A 52 4.68 12.70 -3.34
N ASP A 53 4.67 13.83 -2.63
CA ASP A 53 4.16 15.08 -3.17
C ASP A 53 5.10 15.58 -4.28
N PRO A 54 4.62 15.80 -5.51
CA PRO A 54 5.46 16.32 -6.59
C PRO A 54 6.07 17.69 -6.28
N ALA A 55 5.42 18.48 -5.43
CA ALA A 55 5.89 19.81 -5.01
C ALA A 55 6.85 19.73 -3.83
N ASP A 56 6.83 18.64 -3.06
CA ASP A 56 7.72 18.45 -1.89
C ASP A 56 8.05 16.96 -1.73
N PRO A 57 9.13 16.45 -2.35
CA PRO A 57 9.49 15.03 -2.32
C PRO A 57 9.94 14.52 -0.95
N GLN A 58 9.97 15.37 0.08
CA GLN A 58 10.19 14.97 1.47
C GLN A 58 8.88 14.66 2.20
N MET A 59 7.74 14.68 1.50
CA MET A 59 6.41 14.53 2.07
C MET A 59 5.63 13.44 1.35
N LEU A 60 5.08 12.49 2.12
CA LEU A 60 4.10 11.52 1.67
C LEU A 60 2.70 12.09 1.89
N VAL A 61 1.83 11.97 0.89
CA VAL A 61 0.45 12.47 0.92
C VAL A 61 -0.50 11.30 0.80
N LEU A 62 -1.48 11.23 1.70
CA LEU A 62 -2.51 10.20 1.69
C LEU A 62 -3.32 10.26 0.40
N GLY A 63 -3.38 9.13 -0.30
CA GLY A 63 -4.24 8.90 -1.45
C GLY A 63 -5.49 8.10 -1.07
N PRO A 64 -6.07 7.38 -2.02
CA PRO A 64 -7.22 6.52 -1.74
C PRO A 64 -6.93 5.48 -0.68
N PHE A 65 -7.89 5.24 0.22
CA PHE A 65 -7.79 4.24 1.26
C PHE A 65 -9.17 3.69 1.63
N VAL A 66 -9.16 2.51 2.26
CA VAL A 66 -10.32 1.88 2.89
C VAL A 66 -9.96 1.54 4.33
N GLY A 67 -10.79 1.95 5.27
CA GLY A 67 -10.60 1.74 6.70
C GLY A 67 -11.00 2.96 7.51
N ALA A 68 -10.61 2.98 8.79
CA ALA A 68 -10.92 4.09 9.69
C ALA A 68 -10.23 5.39 9.22
N PRO A 69 -10.86 6.56 9.41
CA PRO A 69 -10.21 7.84 9.13
C PRO A 69 -8.90 7.98 9.91
N THR A 70 -7.91 8.63 9.29
CA THR A 70 -6.61 8.90 9.90
C THR A 70 -6.31 10.40 9.93
N GLU A 71 -5.60 10.84 10.96
CA GLU A 71 -5.06 12.20 11.05
C GLU A 71 -3.79 12.36 10.20
N HIS A 72 -3.13 11.26 9.85
CA HIS A 72 -1.88 11.25 9.11
C HIS A 72 -2.13 11.37 7.60
N THR A 73 -2.55 12.57 7.17
CA THR A 73 -2.81 12.87 5.75
C THR A 73 -1.55 13.31 5.01
N ARG A 74 -0.54 13.78 5.75
CA ARG A 74 0.79 14.15 5.25
C ARG A 74 1.85 13.65 6.23
N ILE A 75 2.78 12.82 5.75
CA ILE A 75 3.82 12.21 6.59
C ILE A 75 5.19 12.57 6.02
N PRO A 76 6.06 13.24 6.81
CA PRO A 76 7.45 13.40 6.39
C PRO A 76 8.14 12.07 6.17
N VAL A 77 8.95 11.95 5.11
CA VAL A 77 9.69 10.71 4.79
C VAL A 77 10.70 10.29 5.86
N THR A 78 10.89 11.12 6.89
CA THR A 78 11.73 10.82 8.06
C THR A 78 10.94 10.21 9.22
N GLU A 79 9.63 10.06 9.11
CA GLU A 79 8.75 9.64 10.20
C GLU A 79 7.94 8.39 9.87
N GLY A 80 7.63 7.62 10.92
CA GLY A 80 6.76 6.46 10.85
C GLY A 80 7.36 5.26 10.12
N ILE A 81 6.56 4.20 10.02
CA ILE A 81 6.93 3.01 9.23
C ILE A 81 6.92 3.34 7.74
N CYS A 82 6.00 4.19 7.30
CA CYS A 82 5.95 4.72 5.94
C CYS A 82 7.26 5.43 5.57
N GLY A 83 7.74 6.33 6.41
CA GLY A 83 9.03 6.98 6.21
C GLY A 83 10.21 5.99 6.17
N ALA A 84 10.17 4.97 7.03
CA ALA A 84 11.20 3.92 7.07
C ALA A 84 11.26 3.14 5.75
N ALA A 85 10.10 2.79 5.15
CA ALA A 85 10.06 2.09 3.87
C ALA A 85 10.66 2.93 2.74
N VAL A 86 10.38 4.22 2.69
CA VAL A 86 11.00 5.13 1.72
C VAL A 86 12.51 5.23 1.93
N ALA A 87 12.97 5.40 3.17
CA ALA A 87 14.38 5.55 3.50
C ALA A 87 15.20 4.29 3.20
N GLN A 88 14.63 3.11 3.45
CA GLN A 88 15.28 1.82 3.19
C GLN A 88 15.09 1.36 1.74
N GLU A 89 14.16 1.96 1.02
CA GLU A 89 13.79 1.59 -0.34
C GLU A 89 13.37 0.13 -0.48
N GLU A 90 12.80 -0.43 0.58
CA GLU A 90 12.34 -1.82 0.62
C GLU A 90 11.06 -1.98 1.46
N THR A 91 10.39 -3.11 1.27
CA THR A 91 9.21 -3.48 2.06
C THR A 91 9.59 -3.62 3.53
N VAL A 92 8.76 -3.01 4.40
CA VAL A 92 8.89 -3.12 5.87
C VAL A 92 7.68 -3.85 6.41
N ILE A 93 7.91 -4.91 7.19
CA ILE A 93 6.89 -5.68 7.89
C ILE A 93 7.13 -5.55 9.38
N ILE A 94 6.11 -5.14 10.12
CA ILE A 94 6.14 -5.01 11.57
C ILE A 94 5.10 -5.96 12.17
N ASP A 95 5.57 -6.97 12.88
CA ASP A 95 4.72 -8.00 13.49
C ASP A 95 3.93 -7.48 14.70
N ASP A 96 4.49 -6.54 15.43
CA ASP A 96 3.87 -5.86 16.57
C ASP A 96 4.25 -4.37 16.56
N VAL A 97 3.31 -3.52 16.12
CA VAL A 97 3.55 -2.07 16.02
C VAL A 97 3.80 -1.41 17.36
N THR A 98 3.32 -1.99 18.46
CA THR A 98 3.52 -1.43 19.81
C THR A 98 4.97 -1.57 20.29
N SER A 99 5.75 -2.45 19.68
CA SER A 99 7.17 -2.65 19.97
C SER A 99 8.11 -1.87 19.07
N ASP A 100 7.59 -1.21 18.04
CA ASP A 100 8.41 -0.41 17.12
C ASP A 100 8.30 1.07 17.46
N PRO A 101 9.42 1.73 17.84
CA PRO A 101 9.40 3.15 18.22
C PRO A 101 9.10 4.10 17.06
N ARG A 102 9.18 3.63 15.80
CA ARG A 102 8.89 4.43 14.61
C ARG A 102 7.40 4.53 14.31
N TYR A 103 6.57 3.67 14.95
CA TYR A 103 5.15 3.58 14.64
C TYR A 103 4.41 4.89 14.93
N LEU A 104 3.70 5.40 13.90
CA LEU A 104 2.72 6.48 14.05
C LEU A 104 1.34 5.87 14.20
N ALA A 105 0.76 5.97 15.38
CA ALA A 105 -0.53 5.36 15.68
C ALA A 105 -1.65 6.01 14.86
N CYS A 106 -2.21 5.25 13.89
CA CYS A 106 -3.41 5.62 13.15
C CYS A 106 -4.68 5.12 13.84
N SER A 107 -4.56 4.03 14.59
CA SER A 107 -5.66 3.39 15.32
C SER A 107 -5.10 2.64 16.52
N LEU A 108 -5.85 2.65 17.63
CA LEU A 108 -5.52 1.85 18.82
C LEU A 108 -5.69 0.34 18.57
N GLU A 109 -6.41 -0.03 17.52
CA GLU A 109 -6.70 -1.43 17.18
C GLU A 109 -5.61 -2.06 16.30
N THR A 110 -4.77 -1.27 15.64
CA THR A 110 -3.69 -1.78 14.79
C THR A 110 -2.66 -2.54 15.61
N ARG A 111 -2.31 -3.74 15.14
CA ARG A 111 -1.33 -4.62 15.78
C ARG A 111 -0.12 -4.89 14.90
N SER A 112 -0.33 -5.08 13.60
CA SER A 112 0.75 -5.29 12.63
C SER A 112 0.56 -4.42 11.41
N GLU A 113 1.65 -4.20 10.67
CA GLU A 113 1.67 -3.30 9.51
C GLU A 113 2.65 -3.82 8.45
N ILE A 114 2.30 -3.63 7.19
CA ILE A 114 3.20 -3.80 6.06
C ILE A 114 3.16 -2.55 5.20
N VAL A 115 4.33 -2.06 4.80
CA VAL A 115 4.49 -0.94 3.88
C VAL A 115 5.36 -1.37 2.71
N VAL A 116 4.84 -1.20 1.49
CA VAL A 116 5.49 -1.65 0.26
C VAL A 116 5.75 -0.46 -0.65
N PRO A 117 7.01 -0.11 -0.93
CA PRO A 117 7.34 0.98 -1.83
C PRO A 117 6.86 0.73 -3.27
N ILE A 118 6.46 1.81 -3.93
CA ILE A 118 6.10 1.83 -5.36
C ILE A 118 7.22 2.54 -6.10
N ARG A 119 7.77 1.89 -7.15
CA ARG A 119 8.80 2.47 -8.01
C ARG A 119 8.26 2.74 -9.39
N ALA A 120 8.61 3.92 -9.91
CA ALA A 120 8.41 4.26 -11.31
C ALA A 120 9.69 4.92 -11.82
N HIS A 121 10.14 4.55 -13.01
CA HIS A 121 11.40 5.02 -13.61
C HIS A 121 12.61 4.85 -12.67
N GLY A 122 12.64 3.75 -11.91
CA GLY A 122 13.72 3.42 -10.98
C GLY A 122 13.75 4.23 -9.68
N ARG A 123 12.70 5.02 -9.39
CA ARG A 123 12.61 5.87 -8.19
C ARG A 123 11.39 5.51 -7.37
N ILE A 124 11.50 5.66 -6.05
CA ILE A 124 10.34 5.59 -5.17
C ILE A 124 9.43 6.78 -5.46
N VAL A 125 8.15 6.50 -5.72
CA VAL A 125 7.12 7.52 -5.99
C VAL A 125 6.00 7.51 -4.96
N GLY A 126 5.95 6.48 -4.14
CA GLY A 126 4.93 6.30 -3.10
C GLY A 126 5.02 4.92 -2.49
N GLU A 127 3.95 4.50 -1.85
CA GLU A 127 3.87 3.21 -1.17
C GLU A 127 2.43 2.75 -0.99
N ILE A 128 2.28 1.44 -0.77
CA ILE A 128 1.06 0.81 -0.27
C ILE A 128 1.26 0.57 1.22
N ASP A 129 0.33 1.04 2.04
CA ASP A 129 0.34 0.88 3.49
C ASP A 129 -0.87 0.06 3.91
N ILE A 130 -0.65 -0.99 4.69
CA ILE A 130 -1.71 -1.87 5.18
C ILE A 130 -1.51 -2.16 6.66
N ASP A 131 -2.60 -1.95 7.43
CA ASP A 131 -2.66 -2.27 8.85
C ASP A 131 -3.59 -3.45 9.10
N SER A 132 -3.25 -4.26 10.09
CA SER A 132 -4.09 -5.34 10.59
C SER A 132 -4.30 -5.23 12.10
N HIS A 133 -5.49 -5.63 12.55
CA HIS A 133 -5.82 -5.75 13.98
C HIS A 133 -5.26 -7.05 14.60
N ALA A 134 -4.64 -7.90 13.80
CA ALA A 134 -3.98 -9.13 14.26
C ALA A 134 -2.47 -8.92 14.35
N LEU A 135 -1.84 -9.53 15.36
CA LEU A 135 -0.37 -9.60 15.44
C LEU A 135 0.17 -10.46 14.29
N ALA A 136 1.32 -10.08 13.77
CA ALA A 136 2.07 -10.87 12.78
C ALA A 136 1.20 -11.34 11.60
N ASN A 137 0.30 -10.46 11.12
CA ASN A 137 -0.64 -10.82 10.05
C ASN A 137 0.01 -10.94 8.66
N PHE A 138 1.20 -10.38 8.47
CA PHE A 138 1.84 -10.27 7.17
C PHE A 138 3.08 -11.19 7.09
N GLY A 139 3.00 -12.17 6.20
CA GLY A 139 4.09 -13.11 5.93
C GLY A 139 4.68 -12.93 4.52
N PRO A 140 5.54 -13.90 4.10
CA PRO A 140 6.20 -13.84 2.78
C PRO A 140 5.22 -13.80 1.59
N ASP A 141 4.07 -14.47 1.71
CA ASP A 141 3.07 -14.52 0.63
C ASP A 141 2.34 -13.18 0.50
N ASP A 142 2.03 -12.52 1.62
CA ASP A 142 1.47 -11.17 1.63
C ASP A 142 2.45 -10.19 0.99
N ARG A 143 3.71 -10.27 1.38
CA ARG A 143 4.79 -9.44 0.82
C ARG A 143 4.87 -9.60 -0.70
N SER A 144 4.95 -10.82 -1.20
CA SER A 144 5.04 -11.08 -2.64
C SER A 144 3.84 -10.55 -3.40
N PHE A 145 2.63 -10.77 -2.88
CA PHE A 145 1.40 -10.27 -3.46
C PHE A 145 1.39 -8.74 -3.54
N LEU A 146 1.72 -8.06 -2.44
CA LEU A 146 1.67 -6.61 -2.38
C LEU A 146 2.81 -5.95 -3.17
N GLU A 147 3.98 -6.57 -3.24
CA GLU A 147 5.06 -6.12 -4.11
C GLU A 147 4.67 -6.21 -5.59
N GLU A 148 3.90 -7.23 -5.98
CA GLU A 148 3.36 -7.35 -7.32
C GLU A 148 2.29 -6.27 -7.60
N CYS A 149 1.42 -5.98 -6.64
CA CYS A 149 0.49 -4.84 -6.75
C CYS A 149 1.24 -3.52 -6.92
N ALA A 150 2.27 -3.28 -6.12
CA ALA A 150 3.10 -2.08 -6.22
C ALA A 150 3.78 -1.97 -7.60
N ALA A 151 4.26 -3.09 -8.14
CA ALA A 151 4.86 -3.13 -9.48
C ALA A 151 3.85 -2.75 -10.57
N LEU A 152 2.60 -3.21 -10.47
CA LEU A 152 1.54 -2.85 -11.41
C LEU A 152 1.25 -1.35 -11.39
N ILE A 153 1.19 -0.74 -10.21
CA ILE A 153 1.00 0.71 -10.05
C ILE A 153 2.19 1.48 -10.63
N GLY A 154 3.41 1.02 -10.35
CA GLY A 154 4.63 1.62 -10.91
C GLY A 154 4.66 1.57 -12.42
N GLN A 155 4.35 0.45 -13.02
CA GLN A 155 4.25 0.28 -14.48
C GLN A 155 3.19 1.19 -15.09
N PHE A 156 2.05 1.32 -14.42
CA PHE A 156 0.98 2.24 -14.83
C PHE A 156 1.50 3.68 -14.87
N LEU A 157 2.26 4.11 -13.85
CA LEU A 157 2.83 5.46 -13.77
C LEU A 157 3.92 5.71 -14.81
N GLU A 158 4.58 4.68 -15.32
CA GLU A 158 5.58 4.79 -16.38
C GLU A 158 4.96 4.99 -17.77
N ASN A 159 3.65 4.74 -17.90
CA ASN A 159 2.95 4.94 -19.17
C ASN A 159 2.77 6.45 -19.44
N PRO A 160 3.24 6.96 -20.61
CA PRO A 160 3.13 8.39 -20.96
C PRO A 160 1.70 8.92 -21.01
N SER A 161 0.70 8.04 -21.18
CA SER A 161 -0.72 8.40 -21.22
C SER A 161 -1.34 8.56 -19.84
N THR A 162 -0.65 8.15 -18.77
CA THR A 162 -1.18 8.19 -17.40
C THR A 162 -1.32 9.63 -16.91
N LYS A 163 -2.45 9.90 -16.29
CA LYS A 163 -2.75 11.14 -15.56
C LYS A 163 -2.66 10.87 -14.07
N ALA A 164 -1.75 11.55 -13.44
CA ALA A 164 -1.57 11.47 -12.00
C ALA A 164 -2.67 12.24 -11.24
#